data_d32e3096f8b171e934d42adf7134596f
#
_entry.id   d32e3096f8b171e934d42adf7134596f
#
_cell.length_a   1.000
_cell.length_b   1.000
_cell.length_c   1.000
_cell.angle_alpha   90.00
_cell.angle_beta   90.00
_cell.angle_gamma   90.00
#
_symmetry.space_group_name_H-M   'P 1'
#
loop_
_entity.id
_entity.type
_entity.pdbx_description
1 polymer ?
#
loop_
_entity_poly.entity_id
_entity_poly.type
_entity_poly.pdbx_seq_one_letter_code
_entity_poly.pdbx_strand_id
1 'polypeptide(L)'
;MDRIVEIEKVSFENDFEVSLRPTKFEDYIGQEKIKQNLDVFIKAAKKRNECLDHVLFYGPPGLGKTTLARIIANEMGVSIKMTAAPMIEKSGDLAAILTNLQEGDVLFIDEIHRLSPAIEEVLYPAMEDFRLDIIIGSGPAAQTIKIDLPKFTLIGATTRAGMISAPLRDRFGMDFRLQFYTSSELSRIVQIASAKLGKECDKNASLEIAKRSRATPRIALRLLKRIRDFAEINDEQIISHERAKEGLNALGVNSLGFDEMDIRYLEILMQARRRPMGLSTIAAALSEDEGTVEDVIEPYLLANGCIERTAKGRIASAKCFETFNVKIDIEKGLFE
;
A
#
# COMPACT_ATOMS: atom_id res chain seq x y z
N MET A 1 -22.29 -27.39 -9.15
CA MET A 1 -21.62 -27.03 -10.39
C MET A 1 -21.08 -25.63 -10.27
N ASP A 2 -19.81 -25.57 -10.11
CA ASP A 2 -18.84 -24.56 -10.52
C ASP A 2 -19.06 -23.10 -10.09
N ARG A 3 -18.68 -22.81 -8.86
CA ARG A 3 -18.00 -21.56 -8.51
C ARG A 3 -16.53 -21.87 -8.25
N ILE A 4 -15.81 -22.23 -9.30
CA ILE A 4 -14.39 -21.96 -9.36
C ILE A 4 -14.33 -20.44 -9.52
N VAL A 5 -14.17 -19.74 -8.41
CA VAL A 5 -13.88 -18.32 -8.38
C VAL A 5 -12.55 -18.17 -9.10
N GLU A 6 -12.61 -17.63 -10.32
CA GLU A 6 -11.43 -17.14 -11.00
C GLU A 6 -10.76 -16.11 -10.07
N ILE A 7 -9.73 -16.55 -9.37
CA ILE A 7 -8.90 -15.76 -8.43
C ILE A 7 -8.22 -14.59 -9.17
N GLU A 8 -8.33 -14.53 -10.50
CA GLU A 8 -7.75 -13.48 -11.36
C GLU A 8 -8.51 -12.15 -11.38
N LYS A 9 -9.72 -12.05 -10.81
CA LYS A 9 -10.55 -10.84 -10.91
C LYS A 9 -10.71 -10.03 -9.62
N VAL A 10 -9.87 -10.19 -8.64
CA VAL A 10 -9.93 -9.43 -7.39
C VAL A 10 -8.81 -8.39 -7.29
N SER A 11 -8.54 -7.69 -8.36
CA SER A 11 -7.93 -6.38 -8.25
C SER A 11 -8.71 -5.44 -9.15
N PHE A 12 -9.33 -4.42 -8.59
CA PHE A 12 -9.74 -3.21 -9.30
C PHE A 12 -8.53 -2.43 -9.82
N GLU A 13 -7.44 -3.14 -10.10
CA GLU A 13 -6.28 -2.60 -10.77
C GLU A 13 -6.58 -2.63 -12.26
N ASN A 14 -6.79 -1.44 -12.82
CA ASN A 14 -6.91 -1.28 -14.27
C ASN A 14 -5.72 -1.97 -14.95
N ASP A 15 -5.93 -2.70 -16.03
CA ASP A 15 -4.90 -3.28 -16.91
C ASP A 15 -3.78 -2.28 -17.23
N PHE A 16 -4.11 -1.01 -17.24
CA PHE A 16 -3.24 0.14 -17.34
C PHE A 16 -2.16 0.20 -16.24
N GLU A 17 -2.52 0.07 -14.96
CA GLU A 17 -1.52 0.11 -13.86
C GLU A 17 -0.62 -1.12 -13.90
N VAL A 18 -1.17 -2.26 -14.28
CA VAL A 18 -0.42 -3.51 -14.40
C VAL A 18 0.65 -3.42 -15.49
N SER A 19 0.34 -2.82 -16.64
CA SER A 19 1.28 -2.67 -17.77
C SER A 19 2.47 -1.74 -17.47
N LEU A 20 2.29 -0.81 -16.53
CA LEU A 20 3.34 0.14 -16.17
C LEU A 20 4.25 -0.38 -15.04
N ARG A 21 3.88 -1.46 -14.36
CA ARG A 21 4.66 -1.98 -13.23
C ARG A 21 6.00 -2.54 -13.68
N PRO A 22 7.07 -2.30 -12.89
CA PRO A 22 8.34 -2.99 -13.09
C PRO A 22 8.19 -4.48 -12.77
N THR A 23 8.89 -5.31 -13.54
CA THR A 23 8.92 -6.76 -13.37
C THR A 23 10.21 -7.26 -12.74
N LYS A 24 11.26 -6.42 -12.68
CA LYS A 24 12.59 -6.72 -12.13
C LYS A 24 13.03 -5.65 -11.15
N PHE A 25 13.97 -5.99 -10.25
CA PHE A 25 14.56 -5.02 -9.34
C PHE A 25 15.30 -3.89 -10.04
N GLU A 26 15.90 -4.15 -11.19
CA GLU A 26 16.62 -3.15 -11.99
C GLU A 26 15.71 -1.99 -12.42
N ASP A 27 14.47 -2.30 -12.75
CA ASP A 27 13.47 -1.33 -13.19
C ASP A 27 12.71 -0.67 -12.02
N TYR A 28 12.85 -1.23 -10.81
CA TYR A 28 12.13 -0.74 -9.64
C TYR A 28 12.86 0.44 -9.01
N ILE A 29 12.25 1.61 -9.03
CA ILE A 29 12.78 2.85 -8.48
C ILE A 29 12.36 2.98 -7.01
N GLY A 30 13.31 3.43 -6.18
CA GLY A 30 13.11 3.65 -4.74
C GLY A 30 13.27 2.40 -3.89
N GLN A 31 13.07 2.55 -2.58
CA GLN A 31 13.20 1.49 -1.57
C GLN A 31 14.58 0.79 -1.59
N GLU A 32 15.67 1.52 -1.83
CA GLU A 32 17.00 0.96 -2.13
C GLU A 32 17.50 -0.05 -1.10
N LYS A 33 17.31 0.21 0.21
CA LYS A 33 17.72 -0.72 1.27
C LYS A 33 16.94 -2.04 1.20
N ILE A 34 15.64 -1.97 0.90
CA ILE A 34 14.78 -3.16 0.78
C ILE A 34 15.23 -3.97 -0.43
N LYS A 35 15.46 -3.32 -1.57
CA LYS A 35 15.95 -3.99 -2.79
C LYS A 35 17.28 -4.71 -2.55
N GLN A 36 18.25 -4.02 -1.94
CA GLN A 36 19.57 -4.60 -1.67
C GLN A 36 19.47 -5.84 -0.78
N ASN A 37 18.67 -5.79 0.27
CA ASN A 37 18.45 -6.94 1.16
C ASN A 37 17.77 -8.10 0.42
N LEU A 38 16.66 -7.81 -0.28
CA LEU A 38 15.94 -8.83 -1.04
C LEU A 38 16.79 -9.46 -2.13
N ASP A 39 17.62 -8.70 -2.84
CA ASP A 39 18.54 -9.23 -3.85
C ASP A 39 19.53 -10.25 -3.24
N VAL A 40 20.10 -9.93 -2.07
CA VAL A 40 20.99 -10.84 -1.35
C VAL A 40 20.24 -12.11 -0.92
N PHE A 41 19.05 -11.97 -0.33
CA PHE A 41 18.30 -13.11 0.19
C PHE A 41 17.80 -14.03 -0.93
N ILE A 42 17.32 -13.45 -2.04
CA ILE A 42 16.91 -14.21 -3.22
C ILE A 42 18.09 -14.97 -3.84
N LYS A 43 19.23 -14.31 -4.03
CA LYS A 43 20.44 -14.98 -4.55
C LYS A 43 20.90 -16.11 -3.64
N ALA A 44 20.84 -15.92 -2.33
CA ALA A 44 21.22 -16.93 -1.35
C ALA A 44 20.25 -18.12 -1.37
N ALA A 45 18.93 -17.89 -1.38
CA ALA A 45 17.90 -18.93 -1.49
C ALA A 45 18.08 -19.77 -2.79
N LYS A 46 18.25 -19.08 -3.93
CA LYS A 46 18.51 -19.74 -5.22
C LYS A 46 19.79 -20.59 -5.21
N LYS A 47 20.87 -20.09 -4.58
CA LYS A 47 22.13 -20.84 -4.47
C LYS A 47 21.98 -22.13 -3.63
N ARG A 48 21.12 -22.11 -2.61
CA ARG A 48 20.82 -23.29 -1.78
C ARG A 48 19.71 -24.16 -2.36
N ASN A 49 19.06 -23.73 -3.45
CA ASN A 49 17.86 -24.35 -4.02
C ASN A 49 16.72 -24.48 -2.99
N GLU A 50 16.48 -23.40 -2.24
CA GLU A 50 15.45 -23.30 -1.20
C GLU A 50 14.43 -22.23 -1.56
N CYS A 51 13.23 -22.31 -0.96
CA CYS A 51 12.26 -21.23 -0.97
C CYS A 51 12.83 -20.01 -0.24
N LEU A 52 12.36 -18.82 -0.59
CA LEU A 52 12.64 -17.62 0.19
C LEU A 52 11.87 -17.69 1.53
N ASP A 53 12.44 -17.16 2.59
CA ASP A 53 11.73 -17.00 3.86
C ASP A 53 10.47 -16.14 3.68
N HIS A 54 9.49 -16.29 4.57
CA HIS A 54 8.28 -15.49 4.53
C HIS A 54 8.56 -14.01 4.74
N VAL A 55 7.89 -13.14 3.97
CA VAL A 55 8.13 -11.69 3.92
C VAL A 55 6.88 -10.92 4.33
N LEU A 56 7.03 -9.96 5.22
CA LEU A 56 5.99 -8.99 5.56
C LEU A 56 6.34 -7.60 5.02
N PHE A 57 5.49 -7.06 4.14
CA PHE A 57 5.57 -5.67 3.70
C PHE A 57 4.55 -4.81 4.42
N TYR A 58 4.97 -3.72 5.03
CA TYR A 58 4.04 -2.80 5.69
C TYR A 58 4.34 -1.33 5.40
N GLY A 59 3.33 -0.49 5.53
CA GLY A 59 3.40 0.94 5.28
C GLY A 59 2.19 1.48 4.53
N PRO A 60 2.11 2.79 4.33
CA PRO A 60 0.98 3.45 3.67
C PRO A 60 0.58 2.80 2.34
N PRO A 61 -0.67 3.00 1.88
CA PRO A 61 -1.13 2.47 0.60
C PRO A 61 -0.38 3.13 -0.58
N GLY A 62 -0.29 2.40 -1.70
CA GLY A 62 0.26 2.94 -2.95
C GLY A 62 1.79 2.99 -3.04
N LEU A 63 2.54 2.42 -2.09
CA LEU A 63 4.01 2.42 -2.05
C LEU A 63 4.67 1.26 -2.80
N GLY A 64 3.91 0.32 -3.37
CA GLY A 64 4.45 -0.76 -4.20
C GLY A 64 4.62 -2.11 -3.51
N LYS A 65 3.91 -2.40 -2.39
CA LYS A 65 3.93 -3.71 -1.70
C LYS A 65 3.64 -4.87 -2.66
N THR A 66 2.53 -4.79 -3.39
CA THR A 66 2.12 -5.78 -4.40
C THR A 66 3.12 -5.90 -5.56
N THR A 67 3.72 -4.79 -5.97
CA THR A 67 4.74 -4.78 -7.03
C THR A 67 6.00 -5.52 -6.59
N LEU A 68 6.48 -5.29 -5.36
CA LEU A 68 7.63 -6.02 -4.81
C LEU A 68 7.36 -7.53 -4.70
N ALA A 69 6.15 -7.93 -4.31
CA ALA A 69 5.79 -9.35 -4.25
C ALA A 69 5.88 -10.01 -5.65
N ARG A 70 5.39 -9.34 -6.70
CA ARG A 70 5.52 -9.83 -8.08
C ARG A 70 6.98 -9.90 -8.54
N ILE A 71 7.78 -8.88 -8.21
CA ILE A 71 9.22 -8.88 -8.53
C ILE A 71 9.93 -10.04 -7.84
N ILE A 72 9.65 -10.29 -6.56
CA ILE A 72 10.24 -11.44 -5.84
C ILE A 72 9.93 -12.75 -6.55
N ALA A 73 8.68 -13.00 -6.92
CA ALA A 73 8.30 -14.22 -7.62
C ALA A 73 9.02 -14.34 -8.98
N ASN A 74 9.07 -13.25 -9.75
CA ASN A 74 9.79 -13.21 -11.02
C ASN A 74 11.30 -13.45 -10.85
N GLU A 75 11.92 -12.80 -9.86
CA GLU A 75 13.34 -13.00 -9.56
C GLU A 75 13.62 -14.41 -9.06
N MET A 76 12.74 -15.01 -8.27
CA MET A 76 12.84 -16.42 -7.88
C MET A 76 12.61 -17.40 -9.04
N GLY A 77 11.88 -16.97 -10.07
CA GLY A 77 11.50 -17.78 -11.22
C GLY A 77 10.34 -18.73 -10.93
N VAL A 78 9.42 -18.33 -10.05
CA VAL A 78 8.28 -19.14 -9.58
C VAL A 78 6.95 -18.42 -9.84
N SER A 79 5.84 -19.16 -9.73
CA SER A 79 4.51 -18.59 -9.86
C SER A 79 4.10 -17.78 -8.61
N ILE A 80 3.20 -16.81 -8.79
CA ILE A 80 2.60 -16.08 -7.68
C ILE A 80 1.09 -16.28 -7.67
N LYS A 81 0.56 -16.70 -6.53
CA LYS A 81 -0.89 -16.67 -6.25
C LYS A 81 -1.19 -15.44 -5.42
N MET A 82 -2.20 -14.69 -5.80
CA MET A 82 -2.53 -13.43 -5.14
C MET A 82 -3.95 -13.48 -4.61
N THR A 83 -4.11 -13.07 -3.35
CA THR A 83 -5.42 -12.91 -2.70
C THR A 83 -5.37 -11.72 -1.75
N ALA A 84 -6.52 -11.38 -1.17
CA ALA A 84 -6.62 -10.41 -0.10
C ALA A 84 -7.33 -11.04 1.10
N ALA A 85 -6.95 -10.65 2.32
CA ALA A 85 -7.52 -11.23 3.54
C ALA A 85 -9.06 -11.22 3.58
N PRO A 86 -9.77 -10.17 3.13
CA PRO A 86 -11.24 -10.18 3.08
C PRO A 86 -11.87 -11.23 2.17
N MET A 87 -11.10 -11.84 1.26
CA MET A 87 -11.56 -12.91 0.36
C MET A 87 -11.44 -14.29 0.99
N ILE A 88 -10.77 -14.39 2.14
CA ILE A 88 -10.59 -15.63 2.89
C ILE A 88 -11.56 -15.57 4.07
N GLU A 89 -12.77 -16.06 3.88
CA GLU A 89 -13.82 -15.98 4.90
C GLU A 89 -13.75 -17.10 5.92
N LYS A 90 -13.24 -18.26 5.52
CA LYS A 90 -13.14 -19.46 6.36
C LYS A 90 -11.86 -20.26 6.08
N SER A 91 -11.48 -21.07 7.01
CA SER A 91 -10.26 -21.91 6.93
C SER A 91 -10.23 -22.82 5.70
N GLY A 92 -11.38 -23.26 5.19
CA GLY A 92 -11.48 -24.02 3.95
C GLY A 92 -11.04 -23.25 2.71
N ASP A 93 -11.26 -21.93 2.66
CA ASP A 93 -10.83 -21.09 1.53
C ASP A 93 -9.29 -21.00 1.51
N LEU A 94 -8.67 -20.79 2.69
CA LEU A 94 -7.22 -20.80 2.82
C LEU A 94 -6.63 -22.17 2.47
N ALA A 95 -7.23 -23.26 2.96
CA ALA A 95 -6.80 -24.61 2.65
C ALA A 95 -6.83 -24.89 1.14
N ALA A 96 -7.89 -24.46 0.44
CA ALA A 96 -7.99 -24.59 -1.02
C ALA A 96 -6.90 -23.81 -1.75
N ILE A 97 -6.53 -22.62 -1.28
CA ILE A 97 -5.43 -21.85 -1.86
C ILE A 97 -4.09 -22.56 -1.65
N LEU A 98 -3.80 -23.00 -0.42
CA LEU A 98 -2.52 -23.59 -0.05
C LEU A 98 -2.28 -24.96 -0.73
N THR A 99 -3.31 -25.80 -0.84
CA THR A 99 -3.20 -27.11 -1.51
C THR A 99 -3.03 -27.03 -3.02
N ASN A 100 -3.34 -25.86 -3.63
CA ASN A 100 -3.12 -25.60 -5.05
C ASN A 100 -1.78 -24.91 -5.36
N LEU A 101 -0.91 -24.71 -4.37
CA LEU A 101 0.46 -24.22 -4.59
C LEU A 101 1.35 -25.33 -5.12
N GLN A 102 2.40 -24.94 -5.83
CA GLN A 102 3.48 -25.82 -6.25
C GLN A 102 4.76 -25.50 -5.46
N GLU A 103 5.74 -26.40 -5.53
CA GLU A 103 7.03 -26.20 -4.86
C GLU A 103 7.68 -24.89 -5.28
N GLY A 104 7.99 -24.04 -4.31
CA GLY A 104 8.62 -22.75 -4.51
C GLY A 104 7.66 -21.59 -4.77
N ASP A 105 6.37 -21.82 -5.01
CA ASP A 105 5.40 -20.78 -5.33
C ASP A 105 5.36 -19.67 -4.26
N VAL A 106 5.00 -18.47 -4.68
CA VAL A 106 4.72 -17.35 -3.79
C VAL A 106 3.22 -17.22 -3.59
N LEU A 107 2.79 -17.20 -2.32
CA LEU A 107 1.44 -16.79 -1.93
C LEU A 107 1.50 -15.34 -1.42
N PHE A 108 0.79 -14.43 -2.09
CA PHE A 108 0.64 -13.05 -1.66
C PHE A 108 -0.74 -12.84 -1.03
N ILE A 109 -0.78 -12.32 0.20
CA ILE A 109 -2.02 -11.94 0.90
C ILE A 109 -1.97 -10.44 1.19
N ASP A 110 -2.84 -9.67 0.50
CA ASP A 110 -2.99 -8.24 0.78
C ASP A 110 -3.88 -8.01 2.01
N GLU A 111 -3.62 -6.91 2.73
CA GLU A 111 -4.29 -6.52 3.97
C GLU A 111 -4.37 -7.67 5.00
N ILE A 112 -3.26 -8.39 5.16
CA ILE A 112 -3.15 -9.62 5.98
C ILE A 112 -3.62 -9.41 7.43
N HIS A 113 -3.57 -8.19 7.96
CA HIS A 113 -4.10 -7.84 9.30
C HIS A 113 -5.62 -8.03 9.45
N ARG A 114 -6.34 -8.27 8.35
CA ARG A 114 -7.78 -8.51 8.33
C ARG A 114 -8.16 -9.98 8.36
N LEU A 115 -7.19 -10.87 8.45
CA LEU A 115 -7.46 -12.29 8.68
C LEU A 115 -8.14 -12.47 10.06
N SER A 116 -9.12 -13.38 10.12
CA SER A 116 -9.70 -13.74 11.41
C SER A 116 -8.73 -14.62 12.21
N PRO A 117 -8.78 -14.61 13.55
CA PRO A 117 -7.92 -15.47 14.37
C PRO A 117 -7.99 -16.95 13.99
N ALA A 118 -9.18 -17.46 13.63
CA ALA A 118 -9.35 -18.85 13.21
C ALA A 118 -8.61 -19.19 11.90
N ILE A 119 -8.46 -18.21 11.00
CA ILE A 119 -7.70 -18.37 9.76
C ILE A 119 -6.20 -18.27 10.03
N GLU A 120 -5.78 -17.35 10.92
CA GLU A 120 -4.39 -17.24 11.35
C GLU A 120 -3.90 -18.56 11.98
N GLU A 121 -4.70 -19.21 12.84
CA GLU A 121 -4.37 -20.50 13.46
C GLU A 121 -4.10 -21.61 12.44
N VAL A 122 -4.80 -21.62 11.30
CA VAL A 122 -4.54 -22.55 10.20
C VAL A 122 -3.28 -22.16 9.43
N LEU A 123 -2.97 -20.88 9.34
CA LEU A 123 -1.81 -20.37 8.62
C LEU A 123 -0.50 -20.67 9.36
N TYR A 124 -0.50 -20.73 10.70
CA TYR A 124 0.71 -20.96 11.48
C TYR A 124 1.44 -22.25 11.12
N PRO A 125 0.83 -23.45 11.19
CA PRO A 125 1.51 -24.69 10.82
C PRO A 125 1.85 -24.76 9.32
N ALA A 126 1.09 -24.05 8.48
CA ALA A 126 1.40 -23.95 7.06
C ALA A 126 2.69 -23.15 6.80
N MET A 127 2.98 -22.11 7.60
CA MET A 127 4.20 -21.32 7.50
C MET A 127 5.43 -22.03 8.12
N GLU A 128 5.25 -22.71 9.25
CA GLU A 128 6.38 -23.29 9.99
C GLU A 128 6.76 -24.69 9.47
N ASP A 129 5.75 -25.54 9.29
CA ASP A 129 5.95 -26.96 9.01
C ASP A 129 5.50 -27.37 7.61
N PHE A 130 5.00 -26.44 6.79
CA PHE A 130 4.43 -26.72 5.47
C PHE A 130 3.36 -27.81 5.52
N ARG A 131 2.43 -27.70 6.46
CA ARG A 131 1.32 -28.64 6.64
C ARG A 131 0.04 -27.91 7.02
N LEU A 132 -1.10 -28.53 6.70
CA LEU A 132 -2.42 -28.13 7.17
C LEU A 132 -2.95 -29.16 8.15
N ASP A 133 -3.49 -28.68 9.27
CA ASP A 133 -4.25 -29.47 10.21
C ASP A 133 -5.75 -29.18 10.00
N ILE A 134 -6.49 -30.15 9.40
CA ILE A 134 -7.91 -29.99 9.12
C ILE A 134 -8.71 -30.86 10.09
N ILE A 135 -9.63 -30.23 10.81
CA ILE A 135 -10.55 -30.93 11.71
C ILE A 135 -11.79 -31.36 10.91
N ILE A 136 -12.03 -32.67 10.83
CA ILE A 136 -13.21 -33.27 10.19
C ILE A 136 -14.14 -33.83 11.27
N GLY A 137 -15.42 -33.47 11.19
CA GLY A 137 -16.42 -33.86 12.18
C GLY A 137 -16.61 -32.82 13.27
N SER A 138 -17.43 -33.15 14.26
CA SER A 138 -17.74 -32.28 15.41
C SER A 138 -17.81 -33.08 16.70
N GLY A 139 -17.54 -32.42 17.83
CA GLY A 139 -17.60 -33.05 19.15
C GLY A 139 -16.47 -34.07 19.41
N PRO A 140 -16.67 -35.04 20.30
CA PRO A 140 -15.64 -36.02 20.71
C PRO A 140 -15.14 -36.96 19.62
N ALA A 141 -15.88 -37.03 18.48
CA ALA A 141 -15.53 -37.87 17.33
C ALA A 141 -14.77 -37.07 16.25
N ALA A 142 -14.45 -35.81 16.46
CA ALA A 142 -13.67 -35.02 15.52
C ALA A 142 -12.27 -35.61 15.35
N GLN A 143 -11.81 -35.71 14.10
CA GLN A 143 -10.49 -36.22 13.74
C GLN A 143 -9.71 -35.10 13.04
N THR A 144 -8.43 -34.97 13.39
CA THR A 144 -7.52 -34.06 12.70
C THR A 144 -6.81 -34.80 11.57
N ILE A 145 -6.98 -34.38 10.36
CA ILE A 145 -6.22 -34.82 9.18
C ILE A 145 -5.10 -33.84 8.93
N LYS A 146 -3.88 -34.38 8.80
CA LYS A 146 -2.69 -33.60 8.42
C LYS A 146 -2.44 -33.78 6.94
N ILE A 147 -2.31 -32.65 6.24
CA ILE A 147 -2.01 -32.58 4.81
C ILE A 147 -0.68 -31.88 4.66
N ASP A 148 0.30 -32.55 4.07
CA ASP A 148 1.58 -31.95 3.72
C ASP A 148 1.39 -30.97 2.55
N LEU A 149 2.03 -29.81 2.65
CA LEU A 149 2.03 -28.78 1.63
C LEU A 149 3.38 -28.73 0.92
N PRO A 150 3.43 -28.34 -0.35
CA PRO A 150 4.69 -27.99 -0.99
C PRO A 150 5.30 -26.77 -0.25
N LYS A 151 6.62 -26.68 -0.22
CA LYS A 151 7.28 -25.50 0.36
C LYS A 151 6.95 -24.27 -0.48
N PHE A 152 6.58 -23.21 0.17
CA PHE A 152 6.18 -21.95 -0.47
C PHE A 152 6.69 -20.73 0.30
N THR A 153 6.67 -19.57 -0.34
CA THR A 153 6.95 -18.31 0.32
C THR A 153 5.65 -17.55 0.53
N LEU A 154 5.30 -17.23 1.78
CA LEU A 154 4.23 -16.30 2.07
C LEU A 154 4.76 -14.87 2.03
N ILE A 155 4.09 -14.00 1.28
CA ILE A 155 4.31 -12.56 1.32
C ILE A 155 3.04 -11.88 1.83
N GLY A 156 3.08 -11.39 3.05
CA GLY A 156 2.01 -10.58 3.65
C GLY A 156 2.19 -9.10 3.34
N ALA A 157 1.09 -8.41 3.05
CA ALA A 157 1.09 -6.95 2.92
C ALA A 157 0.06 -6.33 3.86
N THR A 158 0.38 -5.19 4.47
CA THR A 158 -0.54 -4.47 5.36
C THR A 158 -0.29 -2.97 5.37
N THR A 159 -1.35 -2.20 5.57
CA THR A 159 -1.27 -0.78 5.93
C THR A 159 -1.12 -0.58 7.43
N ARG A 160 -1.55 -1.55 8.25
CA ARG A 160 -1.68 -1.48 9.72
C ARG A 160 -0.85 -2.56 10.41
N ALA A 161 0.47 -2.42 10.43
CA ALA A 161 1.38 -3.41 11.05
C ALA A 161 1.06 -3.69 12.53
N GLY A 162 0.55 -2.69 13.27
CA GLY A 162 0.17 -2.83 14.67
C GLY A 162 -1.08 -3.69 14.91
N MET A 163 -1.85 -4.02 13.87
CA MET A 163 -3.03 -4.88 13.96
C MET A 163 -2.72 -6.35 13.65
N ILE A 164 -1.52 -6.67 13.21
CA ILE A 164 -1.09 -8.08 13.02
C ILE A 164 -0.85 -8.67 14.41
N SER A 165 -1.36 -9.88 14.63
CA SER A 165 -1.09 -10.60 15.87
C SER A 165 0.40 -10.89 16.04
N ALA A 166 0.90 -10.85 17.28
CA ALA A 166 2.32 -11.15 17.53
C ALA A 166 2.71 -12.55 17.03
N PRO A 167 1.90 -13.62 17.24
CA PRO A 167 2.22 -14.92 16.72
C PRO A 167 2.35 -15.01 15.20
N LEU A 168 1.51 -14.27 14.45
CA LEU A 168 1.62 -14.22 12.99
C LEU A 168 2.86 -13.44 12.56
N ARG A 169 3.13 -12.32 13.21
CA ARG A 169 4.28 -11.47 12.89
C ARG A 169 5.61 -12.19 13.08
N ASP A 170 5.75 -12.95 14.19
CA ASP A 170 6.99 -13.66 14.54
C ASP A 170 7.34 -14.78 13.56
N ARG A 171 6.38 -15.19 12.72
CA ARG A 171 6.58 -16.21 11.66
C ARG A 171 7.11 -15.64 10.35
N PHE A 172 7.15 -14.33 10.21
CA PHE A 172 7.82 -13.72 9.08
C PHE A 172 9.33 -13.61 9.37
N GLY A 173 10.14 -14.29 8.57
CA GLY A 173 11.60 -14.22 8.66
C GLY A 173 12.16 -12.86 8.23
N MET A 174 11.37 -12.09 7.48
CA MET A 174 11.76 -10.76 6.98
C MET A 174 10.57 -9.81 7.09
N ASP A 175 10.78 -8.64 7.70
CA ASP A 175 9.80 -7.56 7.71
C ASP A 175 10.39 -6.25 7.15
N PHE A 176 9.65 -5.61 6.25
CA PHE A 176 10.09 -4.40 5.56
C PHE A 176 9.04 -3.29 5.61
N ARG A 177 9.46 -2.14 6.17
CA ARG A 177 8.64 -0.93 6.15
C ARG A 177 8.93 -0.12 4.90
N LEU A 178 7.96 -0.01 4.00
CA LEU A 178 8.06 0.84 2.82
C LEU A 178 7.99 2.32 3.23
N GLN A 179 8.84 3.12 2.61
CA GLN A 179 8.96 4.55 2.87
C GLN A 179 8.25 5.34 1.75
N PHE A 180 7.83 6.55 2.08
CA PHE A 180 7.41 7.51 1.06
C PHE A 180 8.53 7.80 0.07
N TYR A 181 8.16 8.02 -1.17
CA TYR A 181 9.10 8.32 -2.25
C TYR A 181 9.48 9.80 -2.26
N THR A 182 10.70 10.07 -2.66
CA THR A 182 11.13 11.44 -2.96
C THR A 182 10.52 11.94 -4.28
N SER A 183 10.40 13.25 -4.42
CA SER A 183 9.90 13.83 -5.69
C SER A 183 10.82 13.49 -6.87
N SER A 184 12.12 13.27 -6.65
CA SER A 184 13.05 12.84 -7.68
C SER A 184 12.78 11.42 -8.17
N GLU A 185 12.54 10.48 -7.25
CA GLU A 185 12.19 9.10 -7.59
C GLU A 185 10.85 9.04 -8.34
N LEU A 186 9.84 9.78 -7.87
CA LEU A 186 8.54 9.83 -8.51
C LEU A 186 8.59 10.50 -9.90
N SER A 187 9.40 11.54 -10.07
CA SER A 187 9.60 12.16 -11.37
C SER A 187 10.19 11.17 -12.39
N ARG A 188 11.14 10.32 -11.96
CA ARG A 188 11.68 9.25 -12.82
C ARG A 188 10.62 8.19 -13.14
N ILE A 189 9.78 7.80 -12.18
CA ILE A 189 8.66 6.88 -12.41
C ILE A 189 7.69 7.47 -13.42
N VAL A 190 7.32 8.74 -13.28
CA VAL A 190 6.43 9.46 -14.20
C VAL A 190 7.01 9.49 -15.62
N GLN A 191 8.30 9.81 -15.77
CA GLN A 191 8.96 9.84 -17.09
C GLN A 191 8.94 8.47 -17.77
N ILE A 192 9.30 7.40 -17.05
CA ILE A 192 9.28 6.03 -17.59
C ILE A 192 7.86 5.62 -17.97
N ALA A 193 6.89 5.90 -17.12
CA ALA A 193 5.50 5.58 -17.37
C ALA A 193 4.94 6.36 -18.57
N SER A 194 5.24 7.64 -18.68
CA SER A 194 4.81 8.50 -19.76
C SER A 194 5.35 8.02 -21.11
N ALA A 195 6.63 7.63 -21.17
CA ALA A 195 7.24 7.05 -22.38
C ALA A 195 6.55 5.71 -22.77
N LYS A 196 6.28 4.83 -21.81
CA LYS A 196 5.52 3.58 -22.05
C LYS A 196 4.10 3.82 -22.56
N LEU A 197 3.51 4.96 -22.21
CA LEU A 197 2.18 5.39 -22.66
C LEU A 197 2.18 6.09 -24.03
N GLY A 198 3.34 6.20 -24.67
CA GLY A 198 3.49 6.85 -25.96
C GLY A 198 3.31 8.37 -25.95
N LYS A 199 3.37 9.00 -24.78
CA LYS A 199 3.26 10.46 -24.62
C LYS A 199 4.39 10.95 -23.70
N GLU A 200 5.40 11.56 -24.27
CA GLU A 200 6.52 12.09 -23.48
C GLU A 200 6.08 13.18 -22.50
N CYS A 201 6.76 13.24 -21.38
CA CYS A 201 6.55 14.24 -20.34
C CYS A 201 7.87 14.97 -20.08
N ASP A 202 7.88 16.30 -20.15
CA ASP A 202 9.10 17.03 -19.88
C ASP A 202 9.52 16.89 -18.41
N LYS A 203 10.80 17.19 -18.14
CA LYS A 203 11.38 17.01 -16.80
C LYS A 203 10.70 17.87 -15.74
N ASN A 204 10.26 19.07 -16.07
CA ASN A 204 9.61 19.97 -15.13
C ASN A 204 8.16 19.53 -14.91
N ALA A 205 7.47 19.06 -15.95
CA ALA A 205 6.13 18.46 -15.84
C ALA A 205 6.15 17.24 -14.95
N SER A 206 7.08 16.30 -15.19
CA SER A 206 7.21 15.10 -14.37
C SER A 206 7.53 15.42 -12.91
N LEU A 207 8.35 16.43 -12.64
CA LEU A 207 8.64 16.90 -11.29
C LEU A 207 7.43 17.55 -10.63
N GLU A 208 6.63 18.33 -11.37
CA GLU A 208 5.42 18.96 -10.85
C GLU A 208 4.36 17.90 -10.48
N ILE A 209 4.17 16.89 -11.33
CA ILE A 209 3.31 15.73 -11.03
C ILE A 209 3.81 15.01 -9.77
N ALA A 210 5.12 14.77 -9.69
CA ALA A 210 5.76 14.09 -8.58
C ALA A 210 5.56 14.82 -7.24
N LYS A 211 5.71 16.14 -7.23
CA LYS A 211 5.52 16.98 -6.02
C LYS A 211 4.10 16.89 -5.48
N ARG A 212 3.10 16.78 -6.37
CA ARG A 212 1.68 16.75 -6.00
C ARG A 212 1.10 15.33 -5.85
N SER A 213 1.94 14.29 -5.90
CA SER A 213 1.50 12.89 -5.90
C SER A 213 1.48 12.23 -4.50
N ARG A 214 1.42 13.03 -3.45
CA ARG A 214 1.37 12.53 -2.06
C ARG A 214 2.49 11.52 -1.74
N ALA A 215 3.66 11.72 -2.34
CA ALA A 215 4.83 10.88 -2.19
C ALA A 215 4.60 9.38 -2.48
N THR A 216 3.61 9.03 -3.34
CA THR A 216 3.28 7.65 -3.69
C THR A 216 3.23 7.41 -5.20
N PRO A 217 3.81 6.30 -5.71
CA PRO A 217 3.76 5.93 -7.13
C PRO A 217 2.34 5.79 -7.67
N ARG A 218 1.41 5.20 -6.91
CA ARG A 218 0.01 5.01 -7.35
C ARG A 218 -0.65 6.35 -7.71
N ILE A 219 -0.49 7.36 -6.86
CA ILE A 219 -1.08 8.68 -7.12
C ILE A 219 -0.36 9.38 -8.27
N ALA A 220 0.98 9.29 -8.35
CA ALA A 220 1.75 9.86 -9.44
C ALA A 220 1.28 9.32 -10.82
N LEU A 221 1.11 8.00 -10.93
CA LEU A 221 0.63 7.37 -12.16
C LEU A 221 -0.83 7.71 -12.47
N ARG A 222 -1.69 7.80 -11.45
CA ARG A 222 -3.08 8.25 -11.62
C ARG A 222 -3.17 9.69 -12.13
N LEU A 223 -2.37 10.59 -11.56
CA LEU A 223 -2.30 11.98 -12.02
C LEU A 223 -1.74 12.07 -13.44
N LEU A 224 -0.65 11.36 -13.74
CA LEU A 224 -0.10 11.30 -15.09
C LEU A 224 -1.15 10.89 -16.12
N LYS A 225 -1.96 9.86 -15.82
CA LYS A 225 -3.04 9.42 -16.71
C LYS A 225 -4.02 10.54 -17.01
N ARG A 226 -4.45 11.28 -15.99
CA ARG A 226 -5.40 12.39 -16.18
C ARG A 226 -4.77 13.54 -16.95
N ILE A 227 -3.52 13.91 -16.65
CA ILE A 227 -2.81 14.96 -17.35
C ILE A 227 -2.59 14.61 -18.82
N ARG A 228 -2.31 13.33 -19.11
CA ARG A 228 -2.26 12.84 -20.48
C ARG A 228 -3.57 13.05 -21.22
N ASP A 229 -4.72 12.76 -20.59
CA ASP A 229 -6.03 12.99 -21.19
C ASP A 229 -6.21 14.47 -21.58
N PHE A 230 -5.77 15.43 -20.73
CA PHE A 230 -5.77 16.86 -21.06
C PHE A 230 -4.86 17.21 -22.23
N ALA A 231 -3.66 16.62 -22.32
CA ALA A 231 -2.72 16.85 -23.41
C ALA A 231 -3.23 16.26 -24.73
N GLU A 232 -3.93 15.11 -24.69
CA GLU A 232 -4.52 14.48 -25.87
C GLU A 232 -5.64 15.32 -26.48
N ILE A 233 -6.54 15.86 -25.68
CA ILE A 233 -7.66 16.70 -26.14
C ILE A 233 -7.16 18.01 -26.76
N ASN A 234 -5.97 18.48 -26.39
CA ASN A 234 -5.37 19.69 -26.93
C ASN A 234 -4.33 19.38 -28.05
N ASP A 235 -4.29 18.16 -28.57
CA ASP A 235 -3.37 17.73 -29.65
C ASP A 235 -1.88 17.96 -29.34
N GLU A 236 -1.51 18.06 -28.05
CA GLU A 236 -0.14 18.28 -27.62
C GLU A 236 0.68 16.99 -27.77
N GLN A 237 1.87 17.09 -28.36
CA GLN A 237 2.77 15.94 -28.56
C GLN A 237 3.49 15.55 -27.26
N ILE A 238 3.78 16.52 -26.40
CA ILE A 238 4.54 16.38 -25.18
C ILE A 238 3.73 17.01 -24.03
N ILE A 239 3.72 16.36 -22.87
CA ILE A 239 3.15 16.97 -21.65
C ILE A 239 4.14 18.01 -21.14
N SER A 240 3.80 19.29 -21.36
CA SER A 240 4.60 20.43 -20.88
C SER A 240 4.37 20.71 -19.39
N HIS A 241 5.25 21.51 -18.78
CA HIS A 241 5.09 21.95 -17.39
C HIS A 241 3.78 22.72 -17.18
N GLU A 242 3.44 23.60 -18.13
CA GLU A 242 2.22 24.41 -18.12
C GLU A 242 0.99 23.49 -18.15
N ARG A 243 0.97 22.52 -19.05
CA ARG A 243 -0.12 21.53 -19.17
C ARG A 243 -0.26 20.71 -17.86
N ALA A 244 0.85 20.26 -17.30
CA ALA A 244 0.83 19.54 -16.02
C ALA A 244 0.24 20.39 -14.90
N LYS A 245 0.63 21.66 -14.80
CA LYS A 245 0.13 22.58 -13.77
C LYS A 245 -1.35 22.89 -13.93
N GLU A 246 -1.81 23.16 -15.15
CA GLU A 246 -3.22 23.41 -15.46
C GLU A 246 -4.06 22.16 -15.16
N GLY A 247 -3.64 20.99 -15.63
CA GLY A 247 -4.34 19.74 -15.37
C GLY A 247 -4.44 19.39 -13.88
N LEU A 248 -3.35 19.56 -13.12
CA LEU A 248 -3.35 19.34 -11.68
C LEU A 248 -4.28 20.30 -10.94
N ASN A 249 -4.31 21.57 -11.33
CA ASN A 249 -5.23 22.55 -10.75
C ASN A 249 -6.70 22.20 -11.09
N ALA A 250 -6.98 21.80 -12.33
CA ALA A 250 -8.32 21.36 -12.74
C ALA A 250 -8.78 20.09 -11.98
N LEU A 251 -7.85 19.24 -11.54
CA LEU A 251 -8.12 18.07 -10.71
C LEU A 251 -8.26 18.42 -9.21
N GLY A 252 -8.19 19.69 -8.82
CA GLY A 252 -8.30 20.12 -7.43
C GLY A 252 -7.08 19.78 -6.55
N VAL A 253 -5.94 19.45 -7.15
CA VAL A 253 -4.71 19.12 -6.39
C VAL A 253 -3.85 20.36 -6.26
N ASN A 254 -3.64 20.85 -5.05
CA ASN A 254 -2.85 22.07 -4.80
C ASN A 254 -1.33 21.83 -4.94
N SER A 255 -0.53 22.88 -4.77
CA SER A 255 0.94 22.82 -4.89
C SER A 255 1.63 21.90 -3.88
N LEU A 256 0.96 21.55 -2.78
CA LEU A 256 1.44 20.64 -1.75
C LEU A 256 0.96 19.19 -1.95
N GLY A 257 0.18 18.94 -3.01
CA GLY A 257 -0.41 17.63 -3.26
C GLY A 257 -1.62 17.31 -2.38
N PHE A 258 -2.21 18.32 -1.73
CA PHE A 258 -3.45 18.16 -0.98
C PHE A 258 -4.64 18.24 -1.92
N ASP A 259 -5.55 17.29 -1.79
CA ASP A 259 -6.85 17.30 -2.43
C ASP A 259 -7.90 18.02 -1.56
N GLU A 260 -9.14 18.07 -2.03
CA GLU A 260 -10.24 18.72 -1.33
C GLU A 260 -10.49 18.12 0.06
N MET A 261 -10.37 16.78 0.20
CA MET A 261 -10.58 16.10 1.47
C MET A 261 -9.47 16.40 2.48
N ASP A 262 -8.21 16.47 2.02
CA ASP A 262 -7.09 16.89 2.86
C ASP A 262 -7.29 18.32 3.39
N ILE A 263 -7.68 19.23 2.50
CA ILE A 263 -7.92 20.64 2.86
C ILE A 263 -9.05 20.71 3.89
N ARG A 264 -10.18 20.06 3.63
CA ARG A 264 -11.32 20.04 4.54
C ARG A 264 -10.96 19.44 5.91
N TYR A 265 -10.16 18.37 5.92
CA TYR A 265 -9.64 17.77 7.16
C TYR A 265 -8.82 18.80 7.95
N LEU A 266 -7.89 19.49 7.30
CA LEU A 266 -7.04 20.48 7.94
C LEU A 266 -7.84 21.70 8.42
N GLU A 267 -8.85 22.16 7.67
CA GLU A 267 -9.75 23.24 8.08
C GLU A 267 -10.51 22.89 9.36
N ILE A 268 -11.05 21.66 9.47
CA ILE A 268 -11.73 21.18 10.68
C ILE A 268 -10.78 21.26 11.89
N LEU A 269 -9.55 20.79 11.77
CA LEU A 269 -8.58 20.87 12.85
C LEU A 269 -8.11 22.29 13.17
N MET A 270 -7.96 23.16 12.17
CA MET A 270 -7.59 24.56 12.40
C MET A 270 -8.71 25.32 13.11
N GLN A 271 -9.98 25.07 12.77
CA GLN A 271 -11.14 25.63 13.47
C GLN A 271 -11.21 25.23 14.94
N ALA A 272 -10.73 24.03 15.27
CA ALA A 272 -10.62 23.58 16.66
C ALA A 272 -9.53 24.32 17.46
N ARG A 273 -8.76 25.22 16.85
CA ARG A 273 -7.72 26.07 17.51
C ARG A 273 -6.79 25.25 18.39
N ARG A 274 -6.21 24.18 17.82
CA ARG A 274 -5.33 23.23 18.53
C ARG A 274 -5.98 22.43 19.67
N ARG A 275 -7.29 22.47 19.84
CA ARG A 275 -7.97 21.51 20.73
C ARG A 275 -7.95 20.13 20.06
N PRO A 276 -7.53 19.07 20.79
CA PRO A 276 -7.52 17.74 20.22
C PRO A 276 -8.91 17.26 19.81
N MET A 277 -9.04 16.71 18.61
CA MET A 277 -10.28 16.11 18.09
C MET A 277 -10.14 14.61 17.93
N GLY A 278 -11.16 13.86 18.37
CA GLY A 278 -11.22 12.40 18.21
C GLY A 278 -11.40 12.00 16.74
N LEU A 279 -10.94 10.80 16.39
CA LEU A 279 -11.04 10.26 15.02
C LEU A 279 -12.48 10.19 14.55
N SER A 280 -13.40 9.67 15.38
CA SER A 280 -14.82 9.57 15.07
C SER A 280 -15.49 10.92 14.78
N THR A 281 -15.11 11.95 15.53
CA THR A 281 -15.62 13.32 15.34
C THR A 281 -15.17 13.88 13.98
N ILE A 282 -13.90 13.67 13.63
CA ILE A 282 -13.35 14.12 12.33
C ILE A 282 -13.99 13.34 11.18
N ALA A 283 -14.09 12.02 11.30
CA ALA A 283 -14.70 11.16 10.29
C ALA A 283 -16.16 11.57 10.02
N ALA A 284 -16.95 11.80 11.09
CA ALA A 284 -18.32 12.29 10.97
C ALA A 284 -18.40 13.67 10.29
N ALA A 285 -17.49 14.59 10.62
CA ALA A 285 -17.45 15.93 10.01
C ALA A 285 -17.06 15.91 8.51
N LEU A 286 -16.27 14.90 8.11
CA LEU A 286 -15.89 14.65 6.72
C LEU A 286 -16.91 13.83 5.94
N SER A 287 -17.87 13.19 6.64
CA SER A 287 -18.79 12.18 6.09
C SER A 287 -18.04 10.97 5.51
N GLU A 288 -16.96 10.56 6.20
CA GLU A 288 -16.08 9.44 5.83
C GLU A 288 -16.03 8.40 6.95
N ASP A 289 -15.58 7.18 6.64
CA ASP A 289 -15.31 6.19 7.68
C ASP A 289 -13.95 6.44 8.37
N GLU A 290 -13.83 6.01 9.63
CA GLU A 290 -12.61 6.20 10.42
C GLU A 290 -11.38 5.54 9.77
N GLY A 291 -11.56 4.40 9.09
CA GLY A 291 -10.49 3.71 8.38
C GLY A 291 -9.96 4.51 7.21
N THR A 292 -10.83 5.11 6.41
CA THR A 292 -10.43 6.02 5.31
C THR A 292 -9.65 7.20 5.84
N VAL A 293 -10.12 7.82 6.91
CA VAL A 293 -9.41 8.94 7.53
C VAL A 293 -8.02 8.51 8.01
N GLU A 294 -7.92 7.40 8.75
CA GLU A 294 -6.68 6.95 9.36
C GLU A 294 -5.66 6.38 8.38
N ASP A 295 -6.13 5.65 7.35
CA ASP A 295 -5.25 4.92 6.43
C ASP A 295 -4.93 5.69 5.15
N VAL A 296 -5.81 6.59 4.70
CA VAL A 296 -5.65 7.27 3.40
C VAL A 296 -5.33 8.76 3.57
N ILE A 297 -6.05 9.48 4.45
CA ILE A 297 -5.90 10.93 4.61
C ILE A 297 -4.71 11.25 5.53
N GLU A 298 -4.73 10.78 6.78
CA GLU A 298 -3.76 11.16 7.80
C GLU A 298 -2.29 10.82 7.48
N PRO A 299 -1.93 9.69 6.84
CA PRO A 299 -0.53 9.33 6.66
C PRO A 299 0.30 10.38 5.92
N TYR A 300 -0.29 10.99 4.89
CA TYR A 300 0.38 12.04 4.14
C TYR A 300 0.44 13.37 4.91
N LEU A 301 -0.62 13.73 5.60
CA LEU A 301 -0.68 14.95 6.44
C LEU A 301 0.30 14.88 7.61
N LEU A 302 0.44 13.70 8.24
CA LEU A 302 1.45 13.42 9.26
C LEU A 302 2.88 13.52 8.70
N ALA A 303 3.13 12.92 7.53
CA ALA A 303 4.46 12.96 6.88
C ALA A 303 4.86 14.38 6.50
N ASN A 304 3.90 15.22 6.09
CA ASN A 304 4.14 16.64 5.83
C ASN A 304 4.24 17.48 7.11
N GLY A 305 3.96 16.91 8.27
CA GLY A 305 3.98 17.62 9.55
C GLY A 305 2.85 18.64 9.70
N CYS A 306 1.74 18.49 8.97
CA CYS A 306 0.57 19.38 9.10
C CYS A 306 -0.31 19.03 10.29
N ILE A 307 -0.27 17.78 10.73
CA ILE A 307 -1.04 17.28 11.87
C ILE A 307 -0.15 16.54 12.85
N GLU A 308 -0.59 16.46 14.10
CA GLU A 308 0.03 15.68 15.17
C GLU A 308 -1.02 14.80 15.85
N ARG A 309 -0.64 13.56 16.17
CA ARG A 309 -1.45 12.64 16.98
C ARG A 309 -1.06 12.78 18.44
N THR A 310 -2.03 13.05 19.30
CA THR A 310 -1.87 13.14 20.75
C THR A 310 -2.68 12.05 21.44
N ALA A 311 -2.44 11.83 22.74
CA ALA A 311 -3.25 10.89 23.53
C ALA A 311 -4.76 11.25 23.59
N LYS A 312 -5.12 12.52 23.34
CA LYS A 312 -6.50 13.01 23.36
C LYS A 312 -7.12 13.16 21.96
N GLY A 313 -6.38 12.92 20.89
CA GLY A 313 -6.84 13.05 19.53
C GLY A 313 -5.83 13.71 18.59
N ARG A 314 -6.33 14.28 17.50
CA ARG A 314 -5.54 14.92 16.44
C ARG A 314 -5.60 16.44 16.61
N ILE A 315 -4.49 17.11 16.28
CA ILE A 315 -4.40 18.57 16.28
C ILE A 315 -3.70 19.04 14.99
N ALA A 316 -4.07 20.23 14.53
CA ALA A 316 -3.29 20.93 13.50
C ALA A 316 -1.97 21.42 14.12
N SER A 317 -0.85 21.17 13.44
CA SER A 317 0.48 21.62 13.87
C SER A 317 0.68 23.12 13.61
N ALA A 318 1.71 23.74 14.18
CA ALA A 318 2.10 25.12 13.86
C ALA A 318 2.37 25.28 12.35
N LYS A 319 3.05 24.31 11.75
CA LYS A 319 3.32 24.29 10.30
C LYS A 319 2.06 24.32 9.45
N CYS A 320 0.97 23.68 9.88
CA CYS A 320 -0.31 23.73 9.17
C CYS A 320 -0.82 25.17 9.09
N PHE A 321 -0.87 25.88 10.19
CA PHE A 321 -1.34 27.27 10.25
C PHE A 321 -0.46 28.19 9.40
N GLU A 322 0.86 28.02 9.44
CA GLU A 322 1.81 28.76 8.60
C GLU A 322 1.56 28.50 7.10
N THR A 323 1.37 27.23 6.74
CA THR A 323 1.11 26.81 5.35
C THR A 323 -0.14 27.45 4.75
N PHE A 324 -1.20 27.59 5.56
CA PHE A 324 -2.47 28.19 5.14
C PHE A 324 -2.57 29.67 5.47
N ASN A 325 -1.51 30.31 5.96
CA ASN A 325 -1.49 31.72 6.38
C ASN A 325 -2.59 32.08 7.40
N VAL A 326 -2.97 31.13 8.25
CA VAL A 326 -3.96 31.33 9.30
C VAL A 326 -3.26 31.77 10.58
N LYS A 327 -3.60 32.96 11.10
CA LYS A 327 -3.07 33.44 12.39
C LYS A 327 -3.62 32.57 13.51
N ILE A 328 -2.74 32.04 14.36
CA ILE A 328 -3.11 31.40 15.59
C ILE A 328 -3.28 32.51 16.63
N ASP A 329 -4.50 32.88 16.97
CA ASP A 329 -4.77 33.60 18.21
C ASP A 329 -4.58 32.59 19.35
N ILE A 330 -3.39 32.56 19.93
CA ILE A 330 -3.15 31.85 21.18
C ILE A 330 -3.84 32.69 22.25
N GLU A 331 -5.10 32.39 22.56
CA GLU A 331 -5.67 32.87 23.82
C GLU A 331 -4.73 32.40 24.93
N LYS A 332 -4.03 33.36 25.56
CA LYS A 332 -3.26 33.11 26.78
C LYS A 332 -4.20 32.39 27.74
N GLY A 333 -3.86 31.17 28.12
CA GLY A 333 -4.63 30.41 29.08
C GLY A 333 -4.85 31.27 30.33
N LEU A 334 -6.06 31.24 30.85
CA LEU A 334 -6.52 31.96 32.02
C LEU A 334 -5.92 31.39 33.31
N PHE A 335 -4.67 30.94 33.32
CA PHE A 335 -3.93 30.51 34.52
C PHE A 335 -2.42 30.77 34.27
N GLU A 336 -1.99 31.99 34.47
CA GLU A 336 -0.77 32.36 35.18
C GLU A 336 -1.11 32.87 36.57
#